data_56730ab40c54de184c4da19a2e0c6180
#
_entry.id   56730ab40c54de184c4da19a2e0c6180
#
_cell.length_a   1.000
_cell.length_b   1.000
_cell.length_c   1.000
_cell.angle_alpha   90.00
_cell.angle_beta   90.00
_cell.angle_gamma   90.00
#
_symmetry.space_group_name_H-M   'P 1'
#
loop_
_entity.id
_entity.type
_entity.pdbx_description
1 polymer ?
#
loop_
_entity_poly.entity_id
_entity_poly.type
_entity_poly.pdbx_seq_one_letter_code
_entity_poly.pdbx_strand_id
1 'polypeptide(L)'
;MKPTLLVLAAGMGSRYGGLKQMDGLGPNGETIIDYSIYDAVQAGFGKVVYIVRGYFLEQFKETVARKYSNVKCCDGTPLEFVFVTQELDKIPARFTLNPERQKPWGTAHAVLMAADVIKEPFVVINGDDYYGKDSFRIAGDWCRAHEGSEGVYAIVGFELDHTLSESGGVSRGICHYDAEQHLTNVVEHLNIQKDADGVVRGDNSVTGEHVELAAKDLCSMNMWGFTPDYFAKSGAIFETFLEQNLMELKKEFYIPYAIDCMIKAGSAKCDVLSTPSHWFGVTYKEDRPAVVAKFAELAREGVYPTPLYK
;
A
#
# COMPACT_ATOMS: atom_id res chain seq x y z
N MET A 1 -12.84 -15.69 9.21
CA MET A 1 -13.36 -14.31 9.00
C MET A 1 -13.01 -13.81 7.59
N LYS A 2 -13.60 -12.68 7.12
CA LYS A 2 -13.21 -11.99 5.89
C LYS A 2 -12.29 -10.83 6.24
N PRO A 3 -11.07 -10.77 5.69
CA PRO A 3 -10.17 -9.64 5.93
C PRO A 3 -10.69 -8.34 5.33
N THR A 4 -10.16 -7.22 5.81
CA THR A 4 -10.42 -5.89 5.24
C THR A 4 -9.24 -5.46 4.35
N LEU A 5 -9.55 -4.88 3.19
CA LEU A 5 -8.61 -4.14 2.36
C LEU A 5 -8.68 -2.65 2.73
N LEU A 6 -7.57 -2.07 3.19
CA LEU A 6 -7.44 -0.64 3.42
C LEU A 6 -6.64 -0.01 2.28
N VAL A 7 -7.27 0.92 1.59
CA VAL A 7 -6.70 1.56 0.40
C VAL A 7 -6.31 3.00 0.71
N LEU A 8 -5.02 3.30 0.58
CA LEU A 8 -4.49 4.65 0.72
C LEU A 8 -4.77 5.45 -0.56
N ALA A 9 -5.83 6.23 -0.57
CA ALA A 9 -6.27 7.06 -1.69
C ALA A 9 -6.17 8.58 -1.41
N ALA A 10 -5.61 8.98 -0.25
CA ALA A 10 -5.43 10.38 0.14
C ALA A 10 -4.21 11.05 -0.53
N GLY A 11 -3.26 10.27 -1.03
CA GLY A 11 -2.10 10.72 -1.77
C GLY A 11 -2.48 11.11 -3.20
N MET A 12 -3.24 12.17 -3.34
CA MET A 12 -3.60 12.72 -4.63
C MET A 12 -2.36 13.07 -5.41
N GLY A 13 -2.24 12.54 -6.60
CA GLY A 13 -1.22 12.93 -7.55
C GLY A 13 -1.25 14.42 -7.81
N SER A 14 -0.71 15.22 -6.89
CA SER A 14 -0.50 16.65 -7.05
C SER A 14 0.27 16.99 -8.33
N ARG A 15 0.97 16.00 -8.87
CA ARG A 15 1.70 16.06 -10.13
C ARG A 15 0.82 15.85 -11.37
N TYR A 16 -0.41 15.32 -11.23
CA TYR A 16 -1.30 14.93 -12.35
C TYR A 16 -2.51 15.84 -12.54
N GLY A 17 -2.76 16.79 -11.60
CA GLY A 17 -3.87 17.75 -11.70
C GLY A 17 -5.29 17.14 -11.65
N GLY A 18 -5.42 15.90 -11.11
CA GLY A 18 -6.72 15.22 -11.00
C GLY A 18 -6.65 13.95 -10.17
N LEU A 19 -7.79 13.25 -10.06
CA LEU A 19 -7.94 11.95 -9.38
C LEU A 19 -7.26 10.85 -10.23
N LYS A 20 -5.93 10.71 -10.11
CA LYS A 20 -5.13 9.68 -10.79
C LYS A 20 -5.73 8.27 -10.61
N GLN A 21 -6.32 7.97 -9.45
CA GLN A 21 -6.98 6.70 -9.15
C GLN A 21 -8.23 6.44 -10.01
N MET A 22 -8.73 7.46 -10.71
CA MET A 22 -9.92 7.38 -11.57
C MET A 22 -9.58 7.33 -13.06
N ASP A 23 -8.28 7.35 -13.44
CA ASP A 23 -7.85 7.24 -14.83
C ASP A 23 -8.08 5.81 -15.35
N GLY A 24 -8.85 5.67 -16.42
CA GLY A 24 -9.10 4.39 -17.08
C GLY A 24 -7.85 3.90 -17.79
N LEU A 25 -7.34 2.75 -17.37
CA LEU A 25 -6.14 2.12 -17.89
C LEU A 25 -6.41 0.73 -18.47
N GLY A 26 -7.48 0.07 -18.02
CA GLY A 26 -7.91 -1.21 -18.54
C GLY A 26 -8.71 -1.11 -19.85
N PRO A 27 -8.94 -2.24 -20.52
CA PRO A 27 -9.61 -2.31 -21.83
C PRO A 27 -11.01 -1.70 -21.89
N ASN A 28 -11.76 -1.69 -20.78
CA ASN A 28 -13.09 -1.11 -20.67
C ASN A 28 -13.13 0.16 -19.79
N GLY A 29 -11.99 0.79 -19.58
CA GLY A 29 -11.87 1.97 -18.73
C GLY A 29 -11.72 1.65 -17.25
N GLU A 30 -11.34 0.42 -16.90
CA GLU A 30 -11.00 0.05 -15.54
C GLU A 30 -9.77 0.83 -15.04
N THR A 31 -9.80 1.24 -13.78
CA THR A 31 -8.69 1.89 -13.09
C THR A 31 -7.80 0.85 -12.40
N ILE A 32 -6.58 1.21 -11.97
CA ILE A 32 -5.71 0.28 -11.23
C ILE A 32 -6.43 -0.28 -9.99
N ILE A 33 -7.14 0.56 -9.27
CA ILE A 33 -7.86 0.16 -8.06
C ILE A 33 -8.99 -0.85 -8.33
N ASP A 34 -9.57 -0.84 -9.53
CA ASP A 34 -10.59 -1.83 -9.91
C ASP A 34 -10.01 -3.25 -9.92
N TYR A 35 -8.76 -3.41 -10.40
CA TYR A 35 -8.05 -4.69 -10.36
C TYR A 35 -7.69 -5.09 -8.94
N SER A 36 -7.24 -4.16 -8.11
CA SER A 36 -6.96 -4.44 -6.69
C SER A 36 -8.20 -4.91 -5.92
N ILE A 37 -9.37 -4.28 -6.16
CA ILE A 37 -10.64 -4.72 -5.55
C ILE A 37 -11.05 -6.09 -6.09
N TYR A 38 -10.92 -6.32 -7.40
CA TYR A 38 -11.23 -7.62 -7.99
C TYR A 38 -10.40 -8.72 -7.36
N ASP A 39 -9.08 -8.52 -7.27
CA ASP A 39 -8.16 -9.50 -6.70
C ASP A 39 -8.41 -9.73 -5.21
N ALA A 40 -8.70 -8.66 -4.45
CA ALA A 40 -9.06 -8.78 -3.04
C ALA A 40 -10.36 -9.59 -2.85
N VAL A 41 -11.39 -9.35 -3.65
CA VAL A 41 -12.64 -10.12 -3.61
C VAL A 41 -12.37 -11.60 -3.90
N GLN A 42 -11.58 -11.90 -4.95
CA GLN A 42 -11.21 -13.28 -5.27
C GLN A 42 -10.36 -13.94 -4.17
N ALA A 43 -9.58 -13.16 -3.43
CA ALA A 43 -8.81 -13.61 -2.26
C ALA A 43 -9.65 -13.70 -0.96
N GLY A 44 -10.95 -13.42 -1.02
CA GLY A 44 -11.89 -13.60 0.10
C GLY A 44 -12.01 -12.40 1.05
N PHE A 45 -11.56 -11.21 0.65
CA PHE A 45 -11.81 -9.97 1.39
C PHE A 45 -13.29 -9.61 1.35
N GLY A 46 -13.82 -9.04 2.45
CA GLY A 46 -15.24 -8.73 2.61
C GLY A 46 -15.56 -7.24 2.79
N LYS A 47 -14.54 -6.43 3.02
CA LYS A 47 -14.69 -4.99 3.25
C LYS A 47 -13.53 -4.23 2.61
N VAL A 48 -13.82 -3.08 2.03
CA VAL A 48 -12.84 -2.12 1.49
C VAL A 48 -12.99 -0.80 2.26
N VAL A 49 -11.93 -0.36 2.90
CA VAL A 49 -11.86 0.93 3.59
C VAL A 49 -10.97 1.86 2.78
N TYR A 50 -11.52 2.98 2.34
CA TYR A 50 -10.76 4.00 1.62
C TYR A 50 -10.33 5.12 2.55
N ILE A 51 -9.04 5.44 2.56
CA ILE A 51 -8.53 6.66 3.17
C ILE A 51 -8.44 7.74 2.09
N VAL A 52 -9.23 8.79 2.24
CA VAL A 52 -9.36 9.88 1.26
C VAL A 52 -9.17 11.24 1.91
N ARG A 53 -9.06 12.29 1.10
CA ARG A 53 -9.11 13.69 1.58
C ARG A 53 -10.57 14.20 1.57
N GLY A 54 -10.94 14.98 2.60
CA GLY A 54 -12.32 15.43 2.78
C GLY A 54 -12.89 16.19 1.59
N TYR A 55 -12.07 16.99 0.89
CA TYR A 55 -12.54 17.85 -0.19
C TYR A 55 -13.07 17.10 -1.42
N PHE A 56 -12.75 15.82 -1.62
CA PHE A 56 -13.29 15.03 -2.73
C PHE A 56 -14.08 13.78 -2.27
N LEU A 57 -14.34 13.65 -0.98
CA LEU A 57 -15.01 12.49 -0.38
C LEU A 57 -16.33 12.15 -1.07
N GLU A 58 -17.22 13.13 -1.26
CA GLU A 58 -18.55 12.86 -1.81
C GLU A 58 -18.48 12.40 -3.28
N GLN A 59 -17.67 13.07 -4.11
CA GLN A 59 -17.46 12.65 -5.50
C GLN A 59 -16.88 11.23 -5.58
N PHE A 60 -15.98 10.90 -4.65
CA PHE A 60 -15.37 9.56 -4.59
C PHE A 60 -16.39 8.50 -4.20
N LYS A 61 -17.23 8.77 -3.18
CA LYS A 61 -18.34 7.90 -2.76
C LYS A 61 -19.31 7.60 -3.90
N GLU A 62 -19.75 8.64 -4.62
CA GLU A 62 -20.66 8.48 -5.77
C GLU A 62 -20.05 7.59 -6.85
N THR A 63 -18.76 7.75 -7.11
CA THR A 63 -18.06 6.94 -8.11
C THR A 63 -17.94 5.49 -7.67
N VAL A 64 -17.57 5.23 -6.41
CA VAL A 64 -17.49 3.88 -5.84
C VAL A 64 -18.88 3.22 -5.85
N ALA A 65 -19.92 3.92 -5.40
CA ALA A 65 -21.27 3.41 -5.38
C ALA A 65 -21.74 3.02 -6.81
N ARG A 66 -21.47 3.85 -7.81
CA ARG A 66 -21.82 3.56 -9.21
C ARG A 66 -21.09 2.36 -9.77
N LYS A 67 -19.78 2.21 -9.47
CA LYS A 67 -18.94 1.14 -10.03
C LYS A 67 -19.19 -0.22 -9.38
N TYR A 68 -19.39 -0.25 -8.06
CA TYR A 68 -19.32 -1.50 -7.28
C TYR A 68 -20.62 -1.89 -6.60
N SER A 69 -21.75 -1.22 -6.91
CA SER A 69 -23.06 -1.50 -6.31
C SER A 69 -23.49 -2.97 -6.39
N ASN A 70 -23.06 -3.68 -7.43
CA ASN A 70 -23.41 -5.08 -7.68
C ASN A 70 -22.28 -6.07 -7.33
N VAL A 71 -21.14 -5.60 -6.84
CA VAL A 71 -20.00 -6.47 -6.53
C VAL A 71 -20.30 -7.24 -5.24
N LYS A 72 -20.09 -8.56 -5.33
CA LYS A 72 -20.32 -9.48 -4.22
C LYS A 72 -19.01 -10.19 -3.85
N CYS A 73 -18.88 -10.50 -2.58
CA CYS A 73 -17.85 -11.41 -2.07
C CYS A 73 -18.05 -12.82 -2.66
N CYS A 74 -17.05 -13.69 -2.53
CA CYS A 74 -17.10 -15.07 -3.02
C CYS A 74 -18.25 -15.91 -2.42
N ASP A 75 -18.75 -15.54 -1.22
CA ASP A 75 -19.90 -16.18 -0.58
C ASP A 75 -21.27 -15.60 -0.99
N GLY A 76 -21.28 -14.66 -1.93
CA GLY A 76 -22.47 -14.01 -2.45
C GLY A 76 -22.99 -12.83 -1.62
N THR A 77 -22.39 -12.53 -0.46
CA THR A 77 -22.73 -11.31 0.32
C THR A 77 -22.24 -10.07 -0.39
N PRO A 78 -22.90 -8.90 -0.20
CA PRO A 78 -22.41 -7.63 -0.72
C PRO A 78 -21.00 -7.31 -0.20
N LEU A 79 -20.14 -6.73 -1.05
CA LEU A 79 -18.88 -6.16 -0.63
C LEU A 79 -19.16 -4.85 0.12
N GLU A 80 -18.60 -4.70 1.33
CA GLU A 80 -18.77 -3.50 2.14
C GLU A 80 -17.75 -2.43 1.75
N PHE A 81 -18.21 -1.17 1.66
CA PHE A 81 -17.33 0.00 1.43
C PHE A 81 -17.47 1.00 2.56
N VAL A 82 -16.32 1.40 3.13
CA VAL A 82 -16.23 2.42 4.18
C VAL A 82 -15.26 3.51 3.73
N PHE A 83 -15.58 4.76 4.06
CA PHE A 83 -14.77 5.91 3.69
C PHE A 83 -14.35 6.68 4.94
N VAL A 84 -13.06 6.90 5.07
CA VAL A 84 -12.45 7.59 6.19
C VAL A 84 -11.56 8.71 5.67
N THR A 85 -11.59 9.88 6.32
CA THR A 85 -10.78 11.02 5.90
C THR A 85 -9.47 11.10 6.67
N GLN A 86 -8.38 11.39 5.95
CA GLN A 86 -7.12 11.80 6.56
C GLN A 86 -7.01 13.32 6.51
N GLU A 87 -7.12 13.96 7.67
CA GLU A 87 -6.96 15.41 7.82
C GLU A 87 -5.78 15.77 8.72
N LEU A 88 -5.25 16.98 8.57
CA LEU A 88 -4.06 17.42 9.30
C LEU A 88 -4.30 17.60 10.81
N ASP A 89 -5.50 18.00 11.17
CA ASP A 89 -5.96 18.23 12.54
C ASP A 89 -6.36 16.96 13.30
N LYS A 90 -6.36 15.81 12.63
CA LYS A 90 -6.59 14.49 13.23
C LYS A 90 -5.35 14.00 13.98
N ILE A 91 -5.01 14.72 15.04
CA ILE A 91 -3.90 14.44 15.97
C ILE A 91 -4.45 14.41 17.40
N PRO A 92 -3.76 13.74 18.36
CA PRO A 92 -4.21 13.71 19.74
C PRO A 92 -4.41 15.12 20.32
N ALA A 93 -5.47 15.33 21.11
CA ALA A 93 -5.93 16.64 21.58
C ALA A 93 -4.90 17.45 22.40
N ARG A 94 -3.85 16.78 22.90
CA ARG A 94 -2.74 17.45 23.63
C ARG A 94 -1.79 18.19 22.72
N PHE A 95 -1.84 17.98 21.40
CA PHE A 95 -1.02 18.65 20.41
C PHE A 95 -1.80 19.74 19.68
N THR A 96 -1.13 20.82 19.34
CA THR A 96 -1.70 21.90 18.51
C THR A 96 -1.03 21.86 17.14
N LEU A 97 -1.83 21.68 16.09
CA LEU A 97 -1.34 21.67 14.71
C LEU A 97 -0.63 22.98 14.37
N ASN A 98 0.58 22.88 13.81
CA ASN A 98 1.22 24.04 13.20
C ASN A 98 0.40 24.53 12.00
N PRO A 99 -0.11 25.79 12.01
CA PRO A 99 -1.00 26.31 10.97
C PRO A 99 -0.34 26.39 9.58
N GLU A 100 0.99 26.39 9.52
CA GLU A 100 1.74 26.41 8.25
C GLU A 100 1.89 25.01 7.62
N ARG A 101 1.55 23.93 8.36
CA ARG A 101 1.67 22.59 7.83
C ARG A 101 0.59 22.30 6.79
N GLN A 102 1.02 21.96 5.59
CA GLN A 102 0.13 21.55 4.48
C GLN A 102 0.31 20.07 4.12
N LYS A 103 1.47 19.49 4.45
CA LYS A 103 1.79 18.10 4.10
C LYS A 103 1.10 17.13 5.06
N PRO A 104 0.42 16.07 4.56
CA PRO A 104 -0.14 15.01 5.41
C PRO A 104 0.90 14.40 6.34
N TRP A 105 0.43 13.81 7.44
CA TRP A 105 1.33 13.19 8.44
C TRP A 105 1.97 11.88 7.99
N GLY A 106 1.63 11.36 6.81
CA GLY A 106 2.23 10.16 6.21
C GLY A 106 1.31 8.94 6.22
N THR A 107 1.85 7.82 5.72
CA THR A 107 1.06 6.60 5.47
C THR A 107 0.63 5.88 6.75
N ALA A 108 1.47 5.84 7.79
CA ALA A 108 1.08 5.24 9.06
C ALA A 108 -0.04 6.05 9.75
N HIS A 109 0.00 7.38 9.69
CA HIS A 109 -1.12 8.21 10.17
C HIS A 109 -2.40 7.97 9.36
N ALA A 110 -2.28 7.78 8.04
CA ALA A 110 -3.44 7.44 7.21
C ALA A 110 -4.11 6.14 7.69
N VAL A 111 -3.31 5.11 8.00
CA VAL A 111 -3.82 3.84 8.56
C VAL A 111 -4.52 4.07 9.90
N LEU A 112 -3.96 4.88 10.80
CA LEU A 112 -4.56 5.18 12.11
C LEU A 112 -5.99 5.75 12.00
N MET A 113 -6.32 6.45 10.93
CA MET A 113 -7.67 6.99 10.72
C MET A 113 -8.74 5.90 10.63
N ALA A 114 -8.37 4.66 10.31
CA ALA A 114 -9.29 3.53 10.18
C ALA A 114 -9.54 2.76 11.50
N ALA A 115 -8.97 3.17 12.63
CA ALA A 115 -9.03 2.46 13.90
C ALA A 115 -10.45 2.15 14.40
N ASP A 116 -11.42 3.04 14.12
CA ASP A 116 -12.80 2.87 14.55
C ASP A 116 -13.60 1.90 13.68
N VAL A 117 -13.18 1.69 12.43
CA VAL A 117 -13.95 0.95 11.42
C VAL A 117 -13.35 -0.42 11.05
N ILE A 118 -12.12 -0.72 11.49
CA ILE A 118 -11.47 -2.01 11.26
C ILE A 118 -11.22 -2.70 12.60
N LYS A 119 -11.77 -3.91 12.77
CA LYS A 119 -11.64 -4.72 13.99
C LYS A 119 -11.12 -6.13 13.71
N GLU A 120 -10.96 -6.48 12.45
CA GLU A 120 -10.40 -7.73 11.92
C GLU A 120 -9.01 -7.50 11.31
N PRO A 121 -8.18 -8.55 11.09
CA PRO A 121 -6.96 -8.43 10.30
C PRO A 121 -7.22 -7.80 8.94
N PHE A 122 -6.26 -6.96 8.50
CA PHE A 122 -6.44 -6.17 7.30
C PHE A 122 -5.14 -6.00 6.52
N VAL A 123 -5.29 -5.68 5.25
CA VAL A 123 -4.17 -5.42 4.33
C VAL A 123 -4.24 -3.99 3.85
N VAL A 124 -3.10 -3.30 3.88
CA VAL A 124 -2.93 -1.93 3.40
C VAL A 124 -2.28 -1.95 2.03
N ILE A 125 -2.81 -1.16 1.10
CA ILE A 125 -2.23 -0.92 -0.23
C ILE A 125 -2.28 0.56 -0.62
N ASN A 126 -1.46 0.97 -1.58
CA ASN A 126 -1.62 2.22 -2.29
C ASN A 126 -2.74 2.09 -3.34
N GLY A 127 -3.56 3.11 -3.52
CA GLY A 127 -4.67 3.09 -4.46
C GLY A 127 -4.28 3.28 -5.93
N ASP A 128 -3.01 3.54 -6.23
CA ASP A 128 -2.47 3.82 -7.55
C ASP A 128 -1.44 2.80 -8.04
N ASP A 129 -1.32 1.68 -7.32
CA ASP A 129 -0.39 0.60 -7.60
C ASP A 129 -1.12 -0.70 -7.96
N TYR A 130 -0.58 -1.45 -8.92
CA TYR A 130 -1.01 -2.81 -9.25
C TYR A 130 -0.11 -3.83 -8.53
N TYR A 131 -0.74 -4.77 -7.84
CA TYR A 131 -0.05 -5.75 -6.98
C TYR A 131 -0.15 -7.21 -7.49
N GLY A 132 -1.12 -7.50 -8.35
CA GLY A 132 -1.36 -8.85 -8.89
C GLY A 132 -2.05 -9.82 -7.93
N LYS A 133 -2.69 -10.83 -8.50
CA LYS A 133 -3.58 -11.78 -7.78
C LYS A 133 -2.90 -12.51 -6.63
N ASP A 134 -1.68 -13.01 -6.84
CA ASP A 134 -0.99 -13.80 -5.81
C ASP A 134 -0.70 -12.99 -4.55
N SER A 135 -0.40 -11.71 -4.69
CA SER A 135 -0.16 -10.83 -3.54
C SER A 135 -1.37 -10.74 -2.64
N PHE A 136 -2.57 -10.57 -3.21
CA PHE A 136 -3.82 -10.54 -2.44
C PHE A 136 -4.17 -11.91 -1.85
N ARG A 137 -3.93 -13.00 -2.59
CA ARG A 137 -4.15 -14.36 -2.08
C ARG A 137 -3.28 -14.63 -0.86
N ILE A 138 -1.97 -14.40 -0.98
CA ILE A 138 -0.99 -14.62 0.10
C ILE A 138 -1.34 -13.75 1.32
N ALA A 139 -1.61 -12.46 1.13
CA ALA A 139 -1.98 -11.56 2.21
C ALA A 139 -3.34 -11.93 2.85
N GLY A 140 -4.33 -12.35 2.06
CA GLY A 140 -5.62 -12.82 2.56
C GLY A 140 -5.50 -14.12 3.36
N ASP A 141 -4.66 -15.06 2.92
CA ASP A 141 -4.37 -16.31 3.64
C ASP A 141 -3.69 -15.99 4.98
N TRP A 142 -2.71 -15.09 4.98
CA TRP A 142 -2.04 -14.64 6.18
C TRP A 142 -3.03 -13.99 7.18
N CYS A 143 -3.93 -13.11 6.72
CA CYS A 143 -4.94 -12.50 7.58
C CYS A 143 -5.83 -13.54 8.25
N ARG A 144 -6.28 -14.56 7.50
CA ARG A 144 -7.12 -15.63 8.06
C ARG A 144 -6.38 -16.47 9.08
N ALA A 145 -5.10 -16.75 8.85
CA ALA A 145 -4.26 -17.51 9.77
C ALA A 145 -4.00 -16.76 11.09
N HIS A 146 -4.06 -15.43 11.09
CA HIS A 146 -3.77 -14.59 12.25
C HIS A 146 -5.01 -13.91 12.85
N GLU A 147 -6.21 -14.45 12.58
CA GLU A 147 -7.43 -14.00 13.27
C GLU A 147 -7.28 -14.16 14.79
N GLY A 148 -7.50 -13.06 15.53
CA GLY A 148 -7.35 -13.02 16.99
C GLY A 148 -5.90 -13.00 17.51
N SER A 149 -4.90 -12.94 16.62
CA SER A 149 -3.51 -12.73 17.02
C SER A 149 -3.23 -11.26 17.32
N GLU A 150 -2.19 -11.02 18.13
CA GLU A 150 -1.68 -9.68 18.45
C GLU A 150 -0.15 -9.62 18.25
N GLY A 151 0.36 -8.46 17.84
CA GLY A 151 1.80 -8.25 17.66
C GLY A 151 2.41 -9.02 16.50
N VAL A 152 1.58 -9.48 15.57
CA VAL A 152 2.03 -10.17 14.37
C VAL A 152 1.55 -9.36 13.15
N TYR A 153 2.50 -8.96 12.32
CA TYR A 153 2.26 -8.16 11.12
C TYR A 153 2.93 -8.84 9.92
N ALA A 154 2.68 -8.33 8.74
CA ALA A 154 3.31 -8.85 7.53
C ALA A 154 3.65 -7.73 6.55
N ILE A 155 4.66 -7.98 5.73
CA ILE A 155 4.93 -7.23 4.52
C ILE A 155 4.91 -8.19 3.33
N VAL A 156 4.23 -7.81 2.25
CA VAL A 156 4.34 -8.54 0.99
C VAL A 156 5.55 -8.01 0.24
N GLY A 157 6.59 -8.86 0.14
CA GLY A 157 7.84 -8.57 -0.55
C GLY A 157 7.77 -9.01 -2.01
N PHE A 158 8.10 -8.09 -2.90
CA PHE A 158 8.19 -8.32 -4.35
C PHE A 158 9.64 -8.52 -4.75
N GLU A 159 9.92 -9.46 -5.66
CA GLU A 159 11.26 -9.55 -6.24
C GLU A 159 11.62 -8.22 -6.91
N LEU A 160 12.82 -7.70 -6.64
CA LEU A 160 13.25 -6.38 -7.11
C LEU A 160 13.13 -6.23 -8.63
N ASP A 161 13.50 -7.27 -9.38
CA ASP A 161 13.42 -7.29 -10.85
C ASP A 161 11.96 -7.15 -11.37
N HIS A 162 10.96 -7.55 -10.56
CA HIS A 162 9.55 -7.41 -10.87
C HIS A 162 8.98 -6.01 -10.57
N THR A 163 9.83 -5.07 -10.14
CA THR A 163 9.42 -3.71 -9.76
C THR A 163 10.21 -2.61 -10.44
N LEU A 164 11.16 -2.97 -11.32
CA LEU A 164 11.99 -2.01 -12.04
C LEU A 164 11.17 -1.29 -13.12
N SER A 165 11.65 -0.11 -13.53
CA SER A 165 11.09 0.68 -14.62
C SER A 165 12.06 0.70 -15.80
N GLU A 166 11.51 0.59 -17.02
CA GLU A 166 12.26 0.83 -18.24
C GLU A 166 12.51 2.33 -18.51
N SER A 167 11.77 3.20 -17.82
CA SER A 167 11.83 4.65 -18.00
C SER A 167 12.91 5.34 -17.17
N GLY A 168 13.60 4.62 -16.26
CA GLY A 168 14.68 5.20 -15.45
C GLY A 168 14.79 4.59 -14.05
N GLY A 169 15.68 5.16 -13.24
CA GLY A 169 15.94 4.70 -11.87
C GLY A 169 14.72 4.85 -10.95
N VAL A 170 14.51 3.85 -10.10
CA VAL A 170 13.42 3.80 -9.13
C VAL A 170 13.95 3.83 -7.69
N SER A 171 13.09 4.14 -6.72
CA SER A 171 13.41 4.02 -5.29
C SER A 171 12.63 2.87 -4.68
N ARG A 172 13.31 1.98 -3.93
CA ARG A 172 12.69 0.82 -3.27
C ARG A 172 13.24 0.61 -1.87
N GLY A 173 12.38 0.22 -0.96
CA GLY A 173 12.78 -0.27 0.35
C GLY A 173 13.13 -1.75 0.28
N ILE A 174 14.42 -2.09 0.34
CA ILE A 174 14.88 -3.48 0.37
C ILE A 174 14.60 -4.06 1.76
N CYS A 175 13.93 -5.21 1.78
CA CYS A 175 13.57 -5.92 3.02
C CYS A 175 14.76 -6.79 3.47
N HIS A 176 15.21 -6.57 4.70
CA HIS A 176 16.12 -7.46 5.40
C HIS A 176 15.34 -8.30 6.40
N TYR A 177 15.58 -9.59 6.45
CA TYR A 177 14.86 -10.54 7.29
C TYR A 177 15.76 -11.66 7.80
N ASP A 178 15.35 -12.29 8.90
CA ASP A 178 16.06 -13.40 9.52
C ASP A 178 15.75 -14.75 8.85
N ALA A 179 16.33 -15.84 9.41
CA ALA A 179 16.14 -17.18 8.90
C ALA A 179 14.70 -17.71 9.01
N GLU A 180 13.93 -17.16 9.95
CA GLU A 180 12.53 -17.46 10.18
C GLU A 180 11.59 -16.62 9.30
N GLN A 181 12.14 -15.82 8.37
CA GLN A 181 11.42 -14.90 7.48
C GLN A 181 10.73 -13.75 8.25
N HIS A 182 11.25 -13.33 9.40
CA HIS A 182 10.80 -12.15 10.09
C HIS A 182 11.62 -10.92 9.64
N LEU A 183 10.92 -9.85 9.30
CA LEU A 183 11.52 -8.57 8.90
C LEU A 183 12.38 -8.01 10.04
N THR A 184 13.62 -7.68 9.75
CA THR A 184 14.53 -7.00 10.68
C THR A 184 14.59 -5.51 10.43
N ASN A 185 14.59 -5.11 9.14
CA ASN A 185 14.48 -3.72 8.75
C ASN A 185 14.11 -3.58 7.26
N VAL A 186 13.77 -2.35 6.84
CA VAL A 186 13.60 -1.97 5.42
C VAL A 186 14.57 -0.82 5.13
N VAL A 187 15.50 -1.02 4.21
CA VAL A 187 16.48 -0.01 3.81
C VAL A 187 16.12 0.57 2.45
N GLU A 188 15.85 1.86 2.39
CA GLU A 188 15.56 2.52 1.13
C GLU A 188 16.83 2.67 0.28
N HIS A 189 16.71 2.27 -0.99
CA HIS A 189 17.71 2.49 -2.01
C HIS A 189 17.12 3.37 -3.11
N LEU A 190 17.91 4.33 -3.56
CA LEU A 190 17.52 5.32 -4.58
C LEU A 190 18.19 4.99 -5.91
N ASN A 191 17.65 5.54 -6.99
CA ASN A 191 18.25 5.42 -8.33
C ASN A 191 18.52 3.97 -8.75
N ILE A 192 17.69 3.02 -8.30
CA ILE A 192 17.84 1.62 -8.65
C ILE A 192 17.53 1.43 -10.12
N GLN A 193 18.47 0.87 -10.86
CA GLN A 193 18.31 0.55 -12.28
C GLN A 193 19.18 -0.65 -12.67
N LYS A 194 18.88 -1.23 -13.82
CA LYS A 194 19.70 -2.25 -14.43
C LYS A 194 20.70 -1.58 -15.37
N ASP A 195 21.97 -1.74 -15.07
CA ASP A 195 23.04 -1.15 -15.87
C ASP A 195 23.26 -1.89 -17.19
N ALA A 196 24.12 -1.34 -18.05
CA ALA A 196 24.44 -1.93 -19.35
C ALA A 196 25.08 -3.33 -19.27
N ASP A 197 25.69 -3.67 -18.14
CA ASP A 197 26.25 -5.01 -17.85
C ASP A 197 25.18 -6.01 -17.34
N GLY A 198 23.93 -5.56 -17.18
CA GLY A 198 22.81 -6.37 -16.72
C GLY A 198 22.70 -6.49 -15.19
N VAL A 199 23.59 -5.83 -14.43
CA VAL A 199 23.57 -5.83 -12.97
C VAL A 199 22.65 -4.73 -12.44
N VAL A 200 21.84 -5.04 -11.43
CA VAL A 200 21.00 -4.06 -10.75
C VAL A 200 21.82 -3.36 -9.68
N ARG A 201 21.83 -2.02 -9.70
CA ARG A 201 22.51 -1.19 -8.69
C ARG A 201 21.62 -0.07 -8.21
N GLY A 202 21.91 0.43 -7.01
CA GLY A 202 21.21 1.55 -6.41
C GLY A 202 22.01 2.20 -5.28
N ASP A 203 21.59 3.40 -4.88
CA ASP A 203 22.25 4.16 -3.83
C ASP A 203 21.58 3.87 -2.49
N ASN A 204 22.30 3.25 -1.55
CA ASN A 204 21.82 3.02 -0.19
C ASN A 204 21.60 4.37 0.52
N SER A 205 20.37 4.65 0.93
CA SER A 205 20.01 5.96 1.52
C SER A 205 20.61 6.20 2.91
N VAL A 206 21.10 5.15 3.58
CA VAL A 206 21.69 5.23 4.92
C VAL A 206 23.20 5.46 4.84
N THR A 207 23.91 4.71 3.97
CA THR A 207 25.37 4.82 3.85
C THR A 207 25.80 5.78 2.75
N GLY A 208 24.94 6.07 1.80
CA GLY A 208 25.24 6.85 0.60
C GLY A 208 26.07 6.07 -0.44
N GLU A 209 26.33 4.80 -0.22
CA GLU A 209 27.11 3.96 -1.13
C GLU A 209 26.28 3.49 -2.30
N HIS A 210 26.87 3.44 -3.49
CA HIS A 210 26.32 2.81 -4.67
C HIS A 210 26.66 1.31 -4.61
N VAL A 211 25.61 0.46 -4.49
CA VAL A 211 25.78 -0.98 -4.23
C VAL A 211 25.07 -1.83 -5.26
N GLU A 212 25.57 -3.04 -5.46
CA GLU A 212 24.88 -4.08 -6.22
C GLU A 212 23.72 -4.65 -5.39
N LEU A 213 22.59 -4.90 -6.06
CA LEU A 213 21.39 -5.49 -5.50
C LEU A 213 21.06 -6.77 -6.28
N ALA A 214 20.65 -7.82 -5.57
CA ALA A 214 20.22 -9.03 -6.24
C ALA A 214 18.83 -8.83 -6.87
N ALA A 215 18.63 -9.32 -8.09
CA ALA A 215 17.34 -9.23 -8.79
C ALA A 215 16.18 -9.86 -7.99
N LYS A 216 16.50 -10.83 -7.11
CA LYS A 216 15.56 -11.53 -6.24
C LYS A 216 15.48 -10.99 -4.83
N ASP A 217 16.21 -9.91 -4.51
CA ASP A 217 16.00 -9.24 -3.23
C ASP A 217 14.54 -8.82 -3.10
N LEU A 218 13.96 -9.07 -1.93
CA LEU A 218 12.58 -8.68 -1.70
C LEU A 218 12.52 -7.21 -1.35
N CYS A 219 11.64 -6.47 -2.01
CA CYS A 219 11.43 -5.07 -1.73
C CYS A 219 9.98 -4.76 -1.36
N SER A 220 9.81 -3.72 -0.56
CA SER A 220 8.53 -3.17 -0.15
C SER A 220 7.90 -2.35 -1.26
N MET A 221 6.67 -2.70 -1.62
CA MET A 221 5.80 -1.88 -2.45
C MET A 221 4.61 -1.32 -1.65
N ASN A 222 4.81 -1.16 -0.34
CA ASN A 222 3.83 -0.65 0.63
C ASN A 222 2.55 -1.51 0.75
N MET A 223 2.68 -2.84 0.52
CA MET A 223 1.61 -3.79 0.81
C MET A 223 1.87 -4.47 2.15
N TRP A 224 1.05 -4.16 3.16
CA TRP A 224 1.25 -4.59 4.54
C TRP A 224 0.03 -5.31 5.09
N GLY A 225 0.26 -6.36 5.89
CA GLY A 225 -0.77 -7.06 6.67
C GLY A 225 -0.68 -6.71 8.15
N PHE A 226 -1.81 -6.43 8.77
CA PHE A 226 -1.87 -6.05 10.19
C PHE A 226 -2.97 -6.77 10.94
N THR A 227 -2.69 -7.10 12.21
CA THR A 227 -3.71 -7.39 13.21
C THR A 227 -4.20 -6.08 13.87
N PRO A 228 -5.44 -6.03 14.41
CA PRO A 228 -6.04 -4.76 14.87
C PRO A 228 -5.30 -4.02 15.98
N ASP A 229 -4.46 -4.72 16.76
CA ASP A 229 -3.61 -4.13 17.80
C ASP A 229 -2.57 -3.13 17.25
N TYR A 230 -2.30 -3.17 15.92
CA TYR A 230 -1.49 -2.17 15.22
C TYR A 230 -1.96 -0.74 15.53
N PHE A 231 -3.28 -0.51 15.58
CA PHE A 231 -3.80 0.84 15.81
C PHE A 231 -3.35 1.43 17.15
N ALA A 232 -3.45 0.65 18.22
CA ALA A 232 -3.03 1.11 19.56
C ALA A 232 -1.51 1.32 19.63
N LYS A 233 -0.73 0.37 19.11
CA LYS A 233 0.74 0.44 19.12
C LYS A 233 1.27 1.57 18.24
N SER A 234 0.76 1.69 17.02
CA SER A 234 1.15 2.75 16.10
C SER A 234 0.69 4.13 16.59
N GLY A 235 -0.46 4.21 17.26
CA GLY A 235 -0.94 5.44 17.89
C GLY A 235 0.01 5.97 18.95
N ALA A 236 0.52 5.11 19.85
CA ALA A 236 1.50 5.47 20.86
C ALA A 236 2.83 5.97 20.24
N ILE A 237 3.28 5.30 19.17
CA ILE A 237 4.49 5.74 18.44
C ILE A 237 4.24 7.08 17.74
N PHE A 238 3.04 7.31 17.20
CA PHE A 238 2.68 8.58 16.58
C PHE A 238 2.70 9.74 17.57
N GLU A 239 2.24 9.53 18.81
CA GLU A 239 2.36 10.55 19.85
C GLU A 239 3.81 10.91 20.13
N THR A 240 4.70 9.93 20.29
CA THR A 240 6.14 10.16 20.45
C THR A 240 6.77 10.85 19.24
N PHE A 241 6.33 10.47 18.02
CA PHE A 241 6.75 11.13 16.79
C PHE A 241 6.34 12.61 16.78
N LEU A 242 5.13 12.94 17.22
CA LEU A 242 4.65 14.33 17.29
C LEU A 242 5.44 15.15 18.32
N GLU A 243 5.79 14.58 19.47
CA GLU A 243 6.63 15.29 20.47
C GLU A 243 7.94 15.80 19.87
N GLN A 244 8.51 15.07 18.92
CA GLN A 244 9.80 15.40 18.30
C GLN A 244 9.65 16.21 16.99
N ASN A 245 8.53 16.07 16.28
CA ASN A 245 8.42 16.55 14.90
C ASN A 245 7.19 17.45 14.65
N LEU A 246 6.46 17.89 15.68
CA LEU A 246 5.23 18.66 15.52
C LEU A 246 5.43 19.95 14.71
N MET A 247 6.58 20.61 14.90
CA MET A 247 6.92 21.85 14.22
C MET A 247 7.56 21.66 12.84
N GLU A 248 7.90 20.43 12.48
CA GLU A 248 8.49 20.08 11.19
C GLU A 248 7.43 20.02 10.09
N LEU A 249 7.45 20.94 9.14
CA LEU A 249 6.40 21.10 8.13
C LEU A 249 6.32 19.95 7.11
N LYS A 250 7.42 19.19 6.91
CA LYS A 250 7.57 18.19 5.86
C LYS A 250 7.77 16.77 6.38
N LYS A 251 8.04 16.59 7.67
CA LYS A 251 8.31 15.26 8.26
C LYS A 251 7.03 14.41 8.23
N GLU A 252 7.16 13.14 7.88
CA GLU A 252 6.04 12.21 7.75
C GLU A 252 6.26 10.97 8.60
N PHE A 253 5.18 10.48 9.17
CA PHE A 253 5.08 9.23 9.92
C PHE A 253 4.70 8.11 8.96
N TYR A 254 5.70 7.36 8.48
CA TYR A 254 5.53 6.28 7.52
C TYR A 254 5.33 4.93 8.19
N ILE A 255 4.67 4.00 7.50
CA ILE A 255 4.45 2.63 7.97
C ILE A 255 5.78 1.92 8.30
N PRO A 256 6.83 1.94 7.43
CA PRO A 256 8.09 1.29 7.77
C PRO A 256 8.74 1.81 9.06
N TYR A 257 8.62 3.11 9.34
CA TYR A 257 9.12 3.69 10.58
C TYR A 257 8.38 3.17 11.82
N ALA A 258 7.04 3.10 11.75
CA ALA A 258 6.23 2.57 12.85
C ALA A 258 6.56 1.10 13.14
N ILE A 259 6.70 0.29 12.09
CA ILE A 259 7.07 -1.12 12.19
C ILE A 259 8.48 -1.30 12.76
N ASP A 260 9.46 -0.54 12.28
CA ASP A 260 10.84 -0.57 12.79
C ASP A 260 10.89 -0.27 14.30
N CYS A 261 10.13 0.74 14.76
CA CYS A 261 9.99 1.04 16.19
C CYS A 261 9.42 -0.15 16.97
N MET A 262 8.40 -0.82 16.46
CA MET A 262 7.76 -1.96 17.14
C MET A 262 8.67 -3.19 17.19
N ILE A 263 9.38 -3.48 16.08
CA ILE A 263 10.37 -4.58 16.02
C ILE A 263 11.50 -4.34 17.03
N LYS A 264 12.09 -3.15 17.03
CA LYS A 264 13.17 -2.77 17.96
C LYS A 264 12.75 -2.80 19.42
N ALA A 265 11.49 -2.47 19.71
CA ALA A 265 10.93 -2.58 21.05
C ALA A 265 10.53 -4.01 21.44
N GLY A 266 10.63 -5.00 20.55
CA GLY A 266 10.19 -6.36 20.78
C GLY A 266 8.67 -6.50 20.97
N SER A 267 7.89 -5.50 20.57
CA SER A 267 6.44 -5.46 20.75
C SER A 267 5.67 -6.04 19.57
N ALA A 268 6.36 -6.31 18.45
CA ALA A 268 5.77 -6.98 17.29
C ALA A 268 6.83 -7.76 16.51
N LYS A 269 6.34 -8.74 15.74
CA LYS A 269 7.05 -9.43 14.65
C LYS A 269 6.36 -9.10 13.33
N CYS A 270 7.11 -9.11 12.25
CA CYS A 270 6.59 -8.83 10.91
C CYS A 270 7.08 -9.91 9.95
N ASP A 271 6.16 -10.73 9.45
CA ASP A 271 6.46 -11.79 8.50
C ASP A 271 6.75 -11.21 7.11
N VAL A 272 7.75 -11.73 6.42
CA VAL A 272 8.04 -11.37 5.03
C VAL A 272 7.40 -12.41 4.11
N LEU A 273 6.35 -12.00 3.41
CA LEU A 273 5.57 -12.83 2.49
C LEU A 273 6.07 -12.59 1.06
N SER A 274 6.77 -13.56 0.48
CA SER A 274 7.25 -13.44 -0.90
C SER A 274 6.11 -13.67 -1.90
N THR A 275 6.01 -12.81 -2.92
CA THR A 275 5.08 -12.95 -4.03
C THR A 275 5.81 -13.05 -5.37
N PRO A 276 5.38 -13.92 -6.30
CA PRO A 276 5.89 -13.93 -7.68
C PRO A 276 5.25 -12.86 -8.58
N SER A 277 4.29 -12.09 -8.07
CA SER A 277 3.59 -11.08 -8.83
C SER A 277 4.52 -9.96 -9.30
N HIS A 278 4.23 -9.42 -10.48
CA HIS A 278 4.83 -8.17 -10.94
C HIS A 278 4.07 -6.99 -10.35
N TRP A 279 4.81 -6.01 -9.86
CA TRP A 279 4.26 -4.72 -9.47
C TRP A 279 4.46 -3.70 -10.59
N PHE A 280 3.48 -2.87 -10.83
CA PHE A 280 3.62 -1.66 -11.65
C PHE A 280 2.62 -0.58 -11.21
N GLY A 281 2.93 0.66 -11.55
CA GLY A 281 2.09 1.82 -11.27
C GLY A 281 2.34 2.92 -12.29
N VAL A 282 1.53 3.98 -12.24
CA VAL A 282 1.74 5.17 -13.06
C VAL A 282 2.38 6.24 -12.18
N THR A 283 3.70 6.31 -12.18
CA THR A 283 4.43 7.34 -11.43
C THR A 283 4.54 8.63 -12.24
N TYR A 284 4.81 8.49 -13.53
CA TYR A 284 4.91 9.58 -14.50
C TYR A 284 3.87 9.41 -15.60
N LYS A 285 3.56 10.50 -16.34
CA LYS A 285 2.63 10.43 -17.50
C LYS A 285 3.13 9.47 -18.57
N GLU A 286 4.42 9.39 -18.70
CA GLU A 286 5.15 8.55 -19.67
C GLU A 286 4.96 7.06 -19.40
N ASP A 287 4.67 6.64 -18.16
CA ASP A 287 4.41 5.25 -17.79
C ASP A 287 3.04 4.76 -18.31
N ARG A 288 2.10 5.68 -18.54
CA ARG A 288 0.71 5.35 -18.89
C ARG A 288 0.56 4.40 -20.08
N PRO A 289 1.24 4.61 -21.23
CA PRO A 289 1.12 3.69 -22.37
C PRO A 289 1.58 2.26 -22.03
N ALA A 290 2.65 2.11 -21.26
CA ALA A 290 3.17 0.82 -20.84
C ALA A 290 2.20 0.11 -19.89
N VAL A 291 1.60 0.83 -18.95
CA VAL A 291 0.59 0.29 -18.02
C VAL A 291 -0.68 -0.15 -18.75
N VAL A 292 -1.17 0.66 -19.72
CA VAL A 292 -2.31 0.28 -20.56
C VAL A 292 -2.02 -0.98 -21.37
N ALA A 293 -0.81 -1.10 -21.94
CA ALA A 293 -0.40 -2.29 -22.68
C ALA A 293 -0.34 -3.53 -21.76
N LYS A 294 0.16 -3.41 -20.54
CA LYS A 294 0.18 -4.51 -19.55
C LYS A 294 -1.24 -4.98 -19.18
N PHE A 295 -2.18 -4.08 -18.94
CA PHE A 295 -3.56 -4.49 -18.66
C PHE A 295 -4.24 -5.14 -19.88
N ALA A 296 -3.99 -4.66 -21.08
CA ALA A 296 -4.48 -5.29 -22.30
C ALA A 296 -3.89 -6.69 -22.49
N GLU A 297 -2.62 -6.90 -22.13
CA GLU A 297 -1.96 -8.20 -22.15
C GLU A 297 -2.59 -9.15 -21.14
N LEU A 298 -2.74 -8.74 -19.88
CA LEU A 298 -3.38 -9.55 -18.82
C LEU A 298 -4.81 -9.96 -19.19
N ALA A 299 -5.56 -9.07 -19.85
CA ALA A 299 -6.89 -9.39 -20.36
C ALA A 299 -6.83 -10.42 -21.50
N ARG A 300 -5.91 -10.25 -22.46
CA ARG A 300 -5.72 -11.18 -23.60
C ARG A 300 -5.30 -12.58 -23.14
N GLU A 301 -4.48 -12.67 -22.11
CA GLU A 301 -4.03 -13.93 -21.49
C GLU A 301 -5.09 -14.59 -20.61
N GLY A 302 -6.26 -13.94 -20.42
CA GLY A 302 -7.34 -14.44 -19.59
C GLY A 302 -7.06 -14.39 -18.09
N VAL A 303 -6.05 -13.60 -17.66
CA VAL A 303 -5.78 -13.38 -16.24
C VAL A 303 -6.94 -12.65 -15.59
N TYR A 304 -7.54 -11.70 -16.32
CA TYR A 304 -8.75 -11.00 -15.89
C TYR A 304 -9.89 -11.14 -16.90
N PRO A 305 -11.15 -11.25 -16.43
CA PRO A 305 -12.30 -11.18 -17.31
C PRO A 305 -12.43 -9.77 -17.92
N THR A 306 -13.05 -9.68 -19.08
CA THR A 306 -13.28 -8.43 -19.79
C THR A 306 -14.78 -8.31 -20.12
N PRO A 307 -15.54 -7.40 -19.46
CA PRO A 307 -15.13 -6.48 -18.37
C PRO A 307 -14.87 -7.19 -17.03
N LEU A 308 -14.16 -6.54 -16.09
CA LEU A 308 -13.87 -7.06 -14.74
C LEU A 308 -15.13 -7.39 -13.95
N TYR A 309 -16.14 -6.53 -14.05
CA TYR A 309 -17.44 -6.68 -13.38
C TYR A 309 -18.55 -6.73 -14.43
N LYS A 310 -19.48 -7.67 -14.26
CA LYS A 310 -20.67 -7.84 -15.13
C LYS A 310 -21.85 -7.09 -14.57
#